data_cb7f87cb71246365ae9801981f531d91
#
_entry.id   cb7f87cb71246365ae9801981f531d91
#
_cell.length_a   1.000
_cell.length_b   1.000
_cell.length_c   1.000
_cell.angle_alpha   90.00
_cell.angle_beta   90.00
_cell.angle_gamma   90.00
#
_symmetry.space_group_name_H-M   'P 1'
#
loop_
_entity.id
_entity.type
_entity.pdbx_description
1 polymer ?
#
loop_
_entity_poly.entity_id
_entity_poly.type
_entity_poly.pdbx_seq_one_letter_code
_entity_poly.pdbx_strand_id
1 'polypeptide(L)'
;MNYQVVPYWLYSGRAAFFILLAVLTGFSGMNAFLLWLLFYGIVWQLVVSLRLHTLKEKGLVSRSHDISHWIVYVYSIPVKEERAILKNPCFALEQNMKDFFFRLLIVKGITQAGFIVLLLVQYVRTEADIFSLTTLAGALSALVMVVTLYKTGQLIRALSANAFYTEKLQSESGSLWYQLCFVSRHSEKTAGLDKLLAL
;
A
#
# COMPACT_ATOMS: atom_id res chain seq x y z
N MET A 1 10.11 -22.18 -14.15
CA MET A 1 10.40 -21.00 -15.01
C MET A 1 9.48 -19.87 -14.55
N ASN A 2 10.00 -18.92 -13.78
CA ASN A 2 9.20 -17.77 -13.35
C ASN A 2 9.66 -16.54 -14.12
N TYR A 3 9.03 -16.31 -15.28
CA TYR A 3 9.14 -15.04 -15.99
C TYR A 3 8.30 -14.00 -15.26
N GLN A 4 8.85 -13.33 -14.25
CA GLN A 4 8.18 -12.18 -13.65
C GLN A 4 8.84 -10.90 -14.15
N VAL A 5 8.46 -10.49 -15.33
CA VAL A 5 8.81 -9.17 -15.89
C VAL A 5 7.87 -8.09 -15.34
N VAL A 6 6.71 -8.47 -14.80
CA VAL A 6 5.68 -7.56 -14.30
C VAL A 6 5.30 -7.99 -12.87
N PRO A 7 5.05 -7.06 -11.94
CA PRO A 7 4.65 -7.40 -10.57
C PRO A 7 3.46 -8.35 -10.54
N TYR A 8 3.53 -9.39 -9.71
CA TYR A 8 2.52 -10.46 -9.60
C TYR A 8 1.08 -9.95 -9.40
N TRP A 9 0.91 -8.78 -8.75
CA TRP A 9 -0.40 -8.18 -8.55
C TRP A 9 -1.10 -7.77 -9.85
N LEU A 10 -0.35 -7.43 -10.92
CA LEU A 10 -0.91 -7.12 -12.25
C LEU A 10 -1.53 -8.34 -12.93
N TYR A 11 -1.02 -9.54 -12.62
CA TYR A 11 -1.61 -10.80 -13.11
C TYR A 11 -2.76 -11.30 -12.23
N SER A 12 -3.00 -10.67 -11.09
CA SER A 12 -4.13 -11.04 -10.25
C SER A 12 -5.43 -10.50 -10.89
N GLY A 13 -6.46 -11.33 -10.95
CA GLY A 13 -7.78 -10.91 -11.42
C GLY A 13 -8.34 -9.67 -10.69
N ARG A 14 -7.82 -9.37 -9.49
CA ARG A 14 -8.16 -8.17 -8.71
C ARG A 14 -7.69 -6.89 -9.40
N ALA A 15 -6.47 -6.86 -9.93
CA ALA A 15 -5.96 -5.69 -10.64
C ALA A 15 -6.75 -5.45 -11.94
N ALA A 16 -7.01 -6.49 -12.71
CA ALA A 16 -7.83 -6.41 -13.91
C ALA A 16 -9.24 -5.88 -13.58
N PHE A 17 -9.85 -6.35 -12.50
CA PHE A 17 -11.14 -5.86 -12.03
C PHE A 17 -11.10 -4.35 -11.68
N PHE A 18 -10.10 -3.89 -10.94
CA PHE A 18 -9.97 -2.47 -10.59
C PHE A 18 -9.71 -1.58 -11.81
N ILE A 19 -8.91 -2.05 -12.76
CA ILE A 19 -8.67 -1.33 -14.02
C ILE A 19 -9.97 -1.24 -14.84
N LEU A 20 -10.69 -2.35 -15.00
CA LEU A 20 -11.97 -2.36 -15.69
C LEU A 20 -12.96 -1.38 -15.05
N LEU A 21 -13.08 -1.42 -13.71
CA LEU A 21 -13.95 -0.53 -12.96
C LEU A 21 -13.56 0.94 -13.13
N ALA A 22 -12.25 1.24 -13.12
CA ALA A 22 -11.73 2.59 -13.34
C ALA A 22 -12.02 3.10 -14.75
N VAL A 23 -11.92 2.24 -15.76
CA VAL A 23 -12.26 2.57 -17.16
C VAL A 23 -13.75 2.84 -17.29
N LEU A 24 -14.60 1.99 -16.75
CA LEU A 24 -16.07 2.16 -16.79
C LEU A 24 -16.52 3.47 -16.13
N THR A 25 -15.98 3.77 -14.94
CA THR A 25 -16.29 5.04 -14.25
C THR A 25 -15.69 6.24 -14.96
N GLY A 26 -14.50 6.11 -15.57
CA GLY A 26 -13.85 7.17 -16.34
C GLY A 26 -14.66 7.59 -17.57
N PHE A 27 -15.20 6.65 -18.34
CA PHE A 27 -16.07 6.94 -19.48
C PHE A 27 -17.35 7.69 -19.11
N SER A 28 -17.85 7.49 -17.89
CA SER A 28 -19.03 8.21 -17.39
C SER A 28 -18.73 9.57 -16.75
N GLY A 29 -17.48 10.06 -16.83
CA GLY A 29 -17.06 11.31 -16.22
C GLY A 29 -16.70 11.23 -14.72
N MET A 30 -16.79 10.05 -14.11
CA MET A 30 -16.43 9.81 -12.71
C MET A 30 -14.96 9.38 -12.58
N ASN A 31 -14.04 10.32 -12.77
CA ASN A 31 -12.60 10.06 -12.79
C ASN A 31 -11.97 9.86 -11.40
N ALA A 32 -12.72 10.08 -10.32
CA ALA A 32 -12.21 10.01 -8.94
C ALA A 32 -11.60 8.65 -8.60
N PHE A 33 -12.21 7.56 -9.05
CA PHE A 33 -11.70 6.21 -8.79
C PHE A 33 -10.40 5.92 -9.55
N LEU A 34 -10.30 6.37 -10.80
CA LEU A 34 -9.07 6.29 -11.60
C LEU A 34 -7.92 7.06 -10.94
N LEU A 35 -8.19 8.30 -10.52
CA LEU A 35 -7.21 9.14 -9.82
C LEU A 35 -6.78 8.51 -8.49
N TRP A 36 -7.72 7.94 -7.73
CA TRP A 36 -7.44 7.20 -6.50
C TRP A 36 -6.51 6.00 -6.75
N LEU A 37 -6.78 5.23 -7.81
CA LEU A 37 -5.98 4.07 -8.18
C LEU A 37 -4.55 4.46 -8.58
N LEU A 38 -4.39 5.50 -9.39
CA LEU A 38 -3.09 6.05 -9.78
C LEU A 38 -2.35 6.63 -8.57
N PHE A 39 -3.05 7.34 -7.70
CA PHE A 39 -2.44 7.92 -6.51
C PHE A 39 -1.88 6.83 -5.59
N TYR A 40 -2.67 5.83 -5.23
CA TYR A 40 -2.21 4.77 -4.33
C TYR A 40 -1.31 3.73 -4.99
N GLY A 41 -1.46 3.49 -6.29
CA GLY A 41 -0.62 2.58 -7.05
C GLY A 41 0.78 3.12 -7.32
N ILE A 42 0.93 4.44 -7.47
CA ILE A 42 2.22 5.05 -7.87
C ILE A 42 2.67 6.11 -6.85
N VAL A 43 1.87 7.17 -6.67
CA VAL A 43 2.32 8.35 -5.90
C VAL A 43 2.54 8.00 -4.43
N TRP A 44 1.63 7.24 -3.84
CA TRP A 44 1.74 6.85 -2.43
C TRP A 44 2.98 6.01 -2.14
N GLN A 45 3.30 5.07 -3.02
CA GLN A 45 4.50 4.25 -2.90
C GLN A 45 5.78 5.08 -2.99
N LEU A 46 5.81 6.07 -3.89
CA LEU A 46 6.92 7.00 -4.01
C LEU A 46 7.07 7.86 -2.74
N VAL A 47 5.98 8.42 -2.22
CA VAL A 47 6.00 9.23 -0.99
C VAL A 47 6.55 8.44 0.19
N VAL A 48 6.08 7.21 0.39
CA VAL A 48 6.58 6.33 1.46
C VAL A 48 8.05 5.99 1.26
N SER A 49 8.47 5.66 0.03
CA SER A 49 9.87 5.33 -0.29
C SER A 49 10.81 6.52 -0.06
N LEU A 50 10.43 7.72 -0.51
CA LEU A 50 11.21 8.94 -0.30
C LEU A 50 11.34 9.26 1.20
N ARG A 51 10.25 9.10 1.96
CA ARG A 51 10.28 9.34 3.41
C ARG A 51 11.19 8.36 4.13
N LEU A 52 11.17 7.08 3.75
CA LEU A 52 12.07 6.06 4.28
C LEU A 52 13.52 6.35 3.90
N HIS A 53 13.78 6.84 2.68
CA HIS A 53 15.13 7.23 2.24
C HIS A 53 15.69 8.35 3.11
N THR A 54 14.90 9.43 3.33
CA THR A 54 15.30 10.55 4.20
C THR A 54 15.59 10.10 5.64
N LEU A 55 14.80 9.15 6.19
CA LEU A 55 15.05 8.62 7.53
C LEU A 55 16.31 7.73 7.58
N LYS A 56 16.60 7.01 6.48
CA LYS A 56 17.83 6.22 6.36
C LYS A 56 19.07 7.12 6.34
N GLU A 57 19.05 8.23 5.59
CA GLU A 57 20.15 9.20 5.56
C GLU A 57 20.43 9.80 6.95
N LYS A 58 19.39 9.96 7.77
CA LYS A 58 19.50 10.41 9.17
C LYS A 58 19.95 9.31 10.14
N GLY A 59 20.21 8.10 9.68
CA GLY A 59 20.57 6.95 10.52
C GLY A 59 19.47 6.43 11.45
N LEU A 60 18.22 6.91 11.28
CA LEU A 60 17.08 6.52 12.11
C LEU A 60 16.43 5.20 11.67
N VAL A 61 16.65 4.82 10.41
CA VAL A 61 16.11 3.62 9.79
C VAL A 61 17.21 2.83 9.11
N SER A 62 17.28 1.54 9.37
CA SER A 62 18.09 0.60 8.62
C SER A 62 17.15 -0.21 7.69
N ARG A 63 17.59 -0.43 6.47
CA ARG A 63 16.93 -1.41 5.59
C ARG A 63 17.61 -2.75 5.80
N SER A 64 16.87 -3.74 6.21
CA SER A 64 17.33 -5.13 6.08
C SER A 64 17.42 -5.43 4.59
N HIS A 65 18.67 -5.49 4.08
CA HIS A 65 18.93 -5.88 2.71
C HIS A 65 18.96 -7.40 2.64
N ASP A 66 17.81 -8.02 2.54
CA ASP A 66 17.80 -9.36 1.96
C ASP A 66 17.81 -9.17 0.45
N ILE A 67 18.92 -9.53 -0.12
CA ILE A 67 19.09 -9.64 -1.55
C ILE A 67 18.33 -10.91 -1.97
N SER A 68 17.21 -10.76 -2.65
CA SER A 68 16.58 -11.91 -3.28
C SER A 68 17.30 -12.18 -4.60
N HIS A 69 17.89 -13.36 -4.69
CA HIS A 69 18.52 -13.82 -5.91
C HIS A 69 17.43 -14.35 -6.86
N TRP A 70 17.25 -13.67 -7.97
CA TRP A 70 16.36 -14.10 -9.06
C TRP A 70 17.19 -14.65 -10.20
N ILE A 71 16.77 -15.77 -10.75
CA ILE A 71 17.36 -16.29 -11.99
C ILE A 71 16.48 -15.81 -13.13
N VAL A 72 16.96 -14.84 -13.89
CA VAL A 72 16.28 -14.32 -15.08
C VAL A 72 16.96 -14.94 -16.30
N TYR A 73 16.16 -15.54 -17.19
CA TYR A 73 16.69 -16.08 -18.44
C TYR A 73 16.67 -14.99 -19.52
N VAL A 74 17.85 -14.52 -19.89
CA VAL A 74 18.02 -13.59 -21.02
C VAL A 74 18.57 -14.41 -22.19
N TYR A 75 17.82 -14.52 -23.28
CA TYR A 75 18.18 -15.38 -24.44
C TYR A 75 18.54 -16.81 -24.05
N SER A 76 17.77 -17.41 -23.14
CA SER A 76 18.01 -18.76 -22.59
C SER A 76 19.26 -18.90 -21.71
N ILE A 77 19.99 -17.83 -21.42
CA ILE A 77 21.13 -17.82 -20.51
C ILE A 77 20.62 -17.44 -19.09
N PRO A 78 20.86 -18.27 -18.07
CA PRO A 78 20.47 -17.93 -16.70
C PRO A 78 21.38 -16.83 -16.14
N VAL A 79 20.83 -15.66 -15.92
CA VAL A 79 21.53 -14.53 -15.27
C VAL A 79 21.00 -14.40 -13.83
N LYS A 80 21.90 -14.38 -12.85
CA LYS A 80 21.55 -14.08 -11.47
C LYS A 80 21.37 -12.57 -11.35
N GLU A 81 20.13 -12.15 -11.06
CA GLU A 81 19.80 -10.76 -10.79
C GLU A 81 19.56 -10.59 -9.29
N GLU A 82 20.25 -9.64 -8.69
CA GLU A 82 20.03 -9.25 -7.30
C GLU A 82 19.00 -8.12 -7.26
N ARG A 83 17.84 -8.37 -6.65
CA ARG A 83 16.81 -7.35 -6.47
C ARG A 83 16.67 -7.02 -5.00
N ALA A 84 16.79 -5.75 -4.69
CA ALA A 84 16.44 -5.23 -3.37
C ALA A 84 14.91 -5.25 -3.22
N ILE A 85 14.40 -6.12 -2.35
CA ILE A 85 12.99 -6.10 -1.98
C ILE A 85 12.80 -5.00 -0.92
N LEU A 86 11.76 -4.19 -1.06
CA LEU A 86 11.37 -3.24 -0.03
C LEU A 86 10.79 -4.04 1.15
N LYS A 87 11.67 -4.38 2.10
CA LYS A 87 11.27 -5.06 3.33
C LYS A 87 10.82 -4.07 4.39
N ASN A 88 10.15 -4.62 5.39
CA ASN A 88 9.71 -3.88 6.56
C ASN A 88 10.90 -3.11 7.16
N PRO A 89 10.83 -1.77 7.31
CA PRO A 89 11.93 -0.97 7.79
C PRO A 89 12.22 -1.24 9.27
N CYS A 90 13.50 -1.27 9.62
CA CYS A 90 13.98 -1.38 10.99
C CYS A 90 14.29 0.02 11.54
N PHE A 91 13.72 0.37 12.66
CA PHE A 91 13.90 1.67 13.32
C PHE A 91 14.81 1.55 14.53
N ALA A 92 15.68 2.56 14.74
CA ALA A 92 16.55 2.61 15.90
C ALA A 92 15.76 2.80 17.22
N LEU A 93 14.61 3.47 17.18
CA LEU A 93 13.75 3.74 18.32
C LEU A 93 12.31 3.32 18.02
N GLU A 94 11.67 2.64 18.98
CA GLU A 94 10.28 2.20 18.86
C GLU A 94 9.31 3.39 18.69
N GLN A 95 9.58 4.52 19.35
CA GLN A 95 8.76 5.72 19.24
C GLN A 95 8.79 6.29 17.82
N ASN A 96 9.97 6.38 17.20
CA ASN A 96 10.09 6.86 15.81
C ASN A 96 9.36 5.97 14.82
N MET A 97 9.34 4.66 15.07
CA MET A 97 8.58 3.68 14.29
C MET A 97 7.06 3.95 14.39
N LYS A 98 6.54 4.10 15.61
CA LYS A 98 5.11 4.40 15.83
C LYS A 98 4.70 5.71 15.16
N ASP A 99 5.48 6.76 15.37
CA ASP A 99 5.20 8.09 14.82
C ASP A 99 5.22 8.09 13.29
N PHE A 100 6.15 7.34 12.69
CA PHE A 100 6.22 7.19 11.24
C PHE A 100 4.96 6.55 10.68
N PHE A 101 4.59 5.37 11.17
CA PHE A 101 3.42 4.65 10.69
C PHE A 101 2.12 5.39 11.00
N PHE A 102 1.99 5.97 12.18
CA PHE A 102 0.81 6.71 12.59
C PHE A 102 0.56 7.94 11.71
N ARG A 103 1.58 8.76 11.48
CA ARG A 103 1.47 9.94 10.59
C ARG A 103 1.11 9.56 9.17
N LEU A 104 1.74 8.53 8.61
CA LEU A 104 1.45 8.10 7.24
C LEU A 104 0.04 7.50 7.11
N LEU A 105 -0.42 6.72 8.10
CA LEU A 105 -1.78 6.18 8.09
C LEU A 105 -2.85 7.27 8.22
N ILE A 106 -2.61 8.32 9.02
CA ILE A 106 -3.50 9.48 9.08
C ILE A 106 -3.56 10.19 7.72
N VAL A 107 -2.42 10.49 7.12
CA VAL A 107 -2.37 11.10 5.79
C VAL A 107 -3.09 10.24 4.76
N LYS A 108 -2.86 8.92 4.79
CA LYS A 108 -3.57 7.95 3.95
C LYS A 108 -5.08 8.02 4.15
N GLY A 109 -5.55 8.04 5.39
CA GLY A 109 -6.97 8.13 5.72
C GLY A 109 -7.63 9.43 5.23
N ILE A 110 -6.96 10.57 5.44
CA ILE A 110 -7.46 11.89 4.99
C ILE A 110 -7.55 11.93 3.46
N THR A 111 -6.52 11.48 2.76
CA THR A 111 -6.53 11.46 1.29
C THR A 111 -7.57 10.48 0.74
N GLN A 112 -7.78 9.31 1.36
CA GLN A 112 -8.87 8.38 1.00
C GLN A 112 -10.24 9.02 1.17
N ALA A 113 -10.48 9.70 2.29
CA ALA A 113 -11.73 10.42 2.52
C ALA A 113 -11.95 11.52 1.47
N GLY A 114 -10.90 12.27 1.11
CA GLY A 114 -10.96 13.27 0.06
C GLY A 114 -11.37 12.71 -1.31
N PHE A 115 -10.83 11.55 -1.70
CA PHE A 115 -11.23 10.89 -2.96
C PHE A 115 -12.67 10.37 -2.92
N ILE A 116 -13.17 9.90 -1.76
CA ILE A 116 -14.58 9.51 -1.61
C ILE A 116 -15.49 10.73 -1.80
N VAL A 117 -15.16 11.86 -1.18
CA VAL A 117 -15.92 13.11 -1.36
C VAL A 117 -15.89 13.52 -2.83
N LEU A 118 -14.73 13.46 -3.49
CA LEU A 118 -14.61 13.76 -4.91
C LEU A 118 -15.51 12.85 -5.77
N LEU A 119 -15.55 11.56 -5.50
CA LEU A 119 -16.42 10.61 -6.18
C LEU A 119 -17.90 10.96 -6.00
N LEU A 120 -18.31 11.29 -4.78
CA LEU A 120 -19.70 11.70 -4.49
C LEU A 120 -20.08 12.97 -5.24
N VAL A 121 -19.21 13.97 -5.26
CA VAL A 121 -19.45 15.22 -6.03
C VAL A 121 -19.57 14.94 -7.52
N GLN A 122 -18.73 14.09 -8.08
CA GLN A 122 -18.81 13.70 -9.48
C GLN A 122 -20.09 12.91 -9.78
N TYR A 123 -20.50 12.01 -8.89
CA TYR A 123 -21.72 11.24 -9.02
C TYR A 123 -22.96 12.13 -9.08
N VAL A 124 -23.08 13.12 -8.19
CA VAL A 124 -24.19 14.09 -8.19
C VAL A 124 -24.24 14.92 -9.47
N ARG A 125 -23.09 15.24 -10.08
CA ARG A 125 -23.02 16.03 -11.32
C ARG A 125 -23.36 15.23 -12.58
N THR A 126 -23.25 13.91 -12.54
CA THR A 126 -23.38 13.07 -13.74
C THR A 126 -24.84 12.83 -14.13
N GLU A 127 -25.83 13.22 -13.28
CA GLU A 127 -27.29 13.03 -13.51
C GLU A 127 -27.63 11.62 -14.08
N ALA A 128 -26.90 10.60 -13.62
CA ALA A 128 -27.02 9.25 -14.13
C ALA A 128 -28.31 8.60 -13.63
N ASP A 129 -29.00 7.89 -14.52
CA ASP A 129 -30.17 7.08 -14.15
C ASP A 129 -29.80 6.05 -13.09
N ILE A 130 -30.69 5.84 -12.11
CA ILE A 130 -30.48 4.96 -10.95
C ILE A 130 -30.13 3.52 -11.37
N PHE A 131 -30.66 3.04 -12.49
CA PHE A 131 -30.43 1.70 -13.01
C PHE A 131 -29.39 1.63 -14.13
N SER A 132 -28.60 2.69 -14.32
CA SER A 132 -27.56 2.68 -15.35
C SER A 132 -26.33 1.88 -14.92
N LEU A 133 -25.63 1.32 -15.89
CA LEU A 133 -24.33 0.63 -15.65
C LEU A 133 -23.33 1.55 -14.96
N THR A 134 -23.38 2.83 -15.24
CA THR A 134 -22.55 3.89 -14.64
C THR A 134 -22.80 4.04 -13.14
N THR A 135 -24.06 4.03 -12.72
CA THR A 135 -24.46 4.09 -11.31
C THR A 135 -23.97 2.85 -10.55
N LEU A 136 -24.11 1.66 -11.15
CA LEU A 136 -23.60 0.43 -10.55
C LEU A 136 -22.06 0.46 -10.41
N ALA A 137 -21.35 0.88 -11.44
CA ALA A 137 -19.89 1.02 -11.41
C ALA A 137 -19.43 2.05 -10.36
N GLY A 138 -20.13 3.18 -10.26
CA GLY A 138 -19.89 4.20 -9.24
C GLY A 138 -20.10 3.68 -7.82
N ALA A 139 -21.19 2.95 -7.59
CA ALA A 139 -21.49 2.33 -6.29
C ALA A 139 -20.44 1.28 -5.88
N LEU A 140 -20.00 0.44 -6.82
CA LEU A 140 -18.92 -0.53 -6.59
C LEU A 140 -17.59 0.17 -6.27
N SER A 141 -17.27 1.25 -6.99
CA SER A 141 -16.07 2.05 -6.73
C SER A 141 -16.12 2.68 -5.34
N ALA A 142 -17.24 3.27 -4.96
CA ALA A 142 -17.46 3.82 -3.63
C ALA A 142 -17.30 2.74 -2.54
N LEU A 143 -17.87 1.55 -2.74
CA LEU A 143 -17.76 0.43 -1.80
C LEU A 143 -16.29 0.04 -1.59
N VAL A 144 -15.51 -0.11 -2.67
CA VAL A 144 -14.07 -0.43 -2.60
C VAL A 144 -13.32 0.63 -1.80
N MET A 145 -13.56 1.92 -2.08
CA MET A 145 -12.89 3.03 -1.39
C MET A 145 -13.27 3.10 0.09
N VAL A 146 -14.54 2.88 0.44
CA VAL A 146 -15.01 2.85 1.84
C VAL A 146 -14.40 1.67 2.60
N VAL A 147 -14.34 0.48 1.99
CA VAL A 147 -13.71 -0.69 2.61
C VAL A 147 -12.22 -0.46 2.88
N THR A 148 -11.50 0.18 1.95
CA THR A 148 -10.08 0.51 2.14
C THR A 148 -9.88 1.58 3.21
N LEU A 149 -10.75 2.59 3.28
CA LEU A 149 -10.74 3.59 4.35
C LEU A 149 -11.01 2.95 5.72
N TYR A 150 -11.98 2.05 5.81
CA TYR A 150 -12.30 1.31 7.03
C TYR A 150 -11.10 0.48 7.52
N LYS A 151 -10.41 -0.25 6.62
CA LYS A 151 -9.18 -0.98 6.96
C LYS A 151 -8.08 -0.04 7.46
N THR A 152 -7.90 1.12 6.82
CA THR A 152 -6.94 2.14 7.29
C THR A 152 -7.30 2.63 8.69
N GLY A 153 -8.58 2.88 8.97
CA GLY A 153 -9.08 3.25 10.29
C GLY A 153 -8.82 2.17 11.36
N GLN A 154 -8.98 0.89 11.01
CA GLN A 154 -8.64 -0.21 11.91
C GLN A 154 -7.14 -0.23 12.26
N LEU A 155 -6.26 0.03 11.28
CA LEU A 155 -4.81 0.10 11.53
C LEU A 155 -4.45 1.29 12.44
N ILE A 156 -5.08 2.46 12.23
CA ILE A 156 -4.89 3.63 13.11
C ILE A 156 -5.32 3.30 14.54
N ARG A 157 -6.48 2.67 14.71
CA ARG A 157 -6.96 2.22 16.03
C ARG A 157 -6.01 1.23 16.68
N ALA A 158 -5.51 0.24 15.94
CA ALA A 158 -4.55 -0.74 16.45
C ALA A 158 -3.25 -0.07 16.92
N LEU A 159 -2.74 0.91 16.17
CA LEU A 159 -1.56 1.68 16.59
C LEU A 159 -1.83 2.53 17.82
N SER A 160 -2.97 3.22 17.90
CA SER A 160 -3.36 4.04 19.06
C SER A 160 -3.56 3.20 20.32
N ALA A 161 -4.10 1.99 20.17
CA ALA A 161 -4.33 1.05 21.28
C ALA A 161 -3.08 0.23 21.65
N ASN A 162 -1.93 0.47 21.00
CA ASN A 162 -0.71 -0.35 21.09
C ASN A 162 -0.95 -1.86 20.81
N ALA A 163 -1.97 -2.18 20.02
CA ALA A 163 -2.33 -3.54 19.62
C ALA A 163 -1.55 -3.97 18.37
N PHE A 164 -0.24 -3.91 18.43
CA PHE A 164 0.68 -4.34 17.39
C PHE A 164 1.85 -5.11 18.02
N TYR A 165 2.58 -5.84 17.21
CA TYR A 165 3.75 -6.58 17.65
C TYR A 165 5.02 -5.86 17.17
N THR A 166 5.93 -5.59 18.12
CA THR A 166 7.25 -5.05 17.81
C THR A 166 8.25 -6.20 17.77
N GLU A 167 8.81 -6.47 16.62
CA GLU A 167 9.91 -7.43 16.47
C GLU A 167 11.23 -6.73 16.74
N LYS A 168 12.02 -7.30 17.66
CA LYS A 168 13.34 -6.80 18.02
C LYS A 168 14.38 -7.57 17.23
N LEU A 169 15.16 -6.89 16.44
CA LEU A 169 16.27 -7.45 15.67
C LEU A 169 17.57 -6.94 16.25
N GLN A 170 18.51 -7.82 16.50
CA GLN A 170 19.84 -7.46 16.93
C GLN A 170 20.77 -7.44 15.74
N SER A 171 21.43 -6.29 15.51
CA SER A 171 22.46 -6.16 14.48
C SER A 171 23.74 -6.89 14.91
N GLU A 172 24.60 -7.20 13.95
CA GLU A 172 25.95 -7.75 14.19
C GLU A 172 26.78 -6.85 15.13
N SER A 173 26.52 -5.54 15.13
CA SER A 173 27.13 -4.55 16.03
C SER A 173 26.53 -4.53 17.44
N GLY A 174 25.56 -5.41 17.77
CA GLY A 174 24.88 -5.45 19.06
C GLY A 174 23.76 -4.42 19.26
N SER A 175 23.52 -3.53 18.31
CA SER A 175 22.45 -2.54 18.38
C SER A 175 21.06 -3.19 18.18
N LEU A 176 20.07 -2.74 18.98
CA LEU A 176 18.69 -3.20 18.86
C LEU A 176 17.92 -2.36 17.84
N TRP A 177 17.22 -3.03 16.95
CA TRP A 177 16.36 -2.44 15.92
C TRP A 177 14.93 -2.95 16.08
N TYR A 178 13.96 -2.11 15.77
CA TYR A 178 12.53 -2.36 15.96
C TYR A 178 11.80 -2.41 14.62
N GLN A 179 11.01 -3.46 14.40
CA GLN A 179 10.13 -3.59 13.25
C GLN A 179 8.67 -3.68 13.68
N LEU A 180 7.79 -2.98 12.94
CA LEU A 180 6.35 -3.06 13.16
C LEU A 180 5.75 -4.25 12.43
N CYS A 181 5.04 -5.11 13.15
CA CYS A 181 4.26 -6.21 12.59
C CYS A 181 2.83 -6.17 13.12
N PHE A 182 1.87 -6.45 12.27
CA PHE A 182 0.49 -6.67 12.67
C PHE A 182 0.19 -8.17 12.69
N VAL A 183 -0.54 -8.62 13.70
CA VAL A 183 -1.00 -10.01 13.79
C VAL A 183 -2.36 -10.10 13.12
N SER A 184 -2.47 -10.94 12.09
CA SER A 184 -3.74 -11.26 11.46
C SER A 184 -4.56 -12.21 12.34
N ARG A 185 -5.89 -12.31 12.10
CA ARG A 185 -6.79 -13.26 12.80
C ARG A 185 -6.32 -14.72 12.72
N HIS A 186 -5.52 -15.08 11.73
CA HIS A 186 -4.94 -16.43 11.57
C HIS A 186 -3.53 -16.56 12.16
N SER A 187 -3.15 -15.68 13.11
CA SER A 187 -1.82 -15.66 13.74
C SER A 187 -0.64 -15.44 12.78
N GLU A 188 -0.91 -15.07 11.53
CA GLU A 188 0.14 -14.70 10.58
C GLU A 188 0.65 -13.29 10.86
N LYS A 189 1.96 -13.17 11.01
CA LYS A 189 2.63 -11.88 11.15
C LYS A 189 2.71 -11.21 9.77
N THR A 190 2.11 -10.05 9.64
CA THR A 190 2.19 -9.23 8.42
C THR A 190 3.02 -7.98 8.68
N ALA A 191 3.94 -7.68 7.77
CA ALA A 191 4.80 -6.51 7.88
C ALA A 191 3.96 -5.20 7.90
N GLY A 192 4.37 -4.25 8.75
CA GLY A 192 3.70 -2.96 8.83
C GLY A 192 3.72 -2.19 7.52
N LEU A 193 4.81 -2.29 6.76
CA LEU A 193 4.95 -1.66 5.46
C LEU A 193 3.95 -2.24 4.43
N ASP A 194 3.74 -3.55 4.41
CA ASP A 194 2.78 -4.19 3.50
C ASP A 194 1.35 -3.68 3.76
N LYS A 195 0.98 -3.51 5.03
CA LYS A 195 -0.32 -2.94 5.41
C LYS A 195 -0.44 -1.46 5.05
N LEU A 196 0.65 -0.70 5.14
CA LEU A 196 0.68 0.71 4.77
C LEU A 196 0.53 0.88 3.24
N LEU A 197 1.17 0.01 2.45
CA LEU A 197 1.15 0.06 0.98
C LEU A 197 -0.05 -0.68 0.36
N ALA A 198 -0.73 -1.56 1.11
CA ALA A 198 -1.91 -2.27 0.62
C ALA A 198 -3.02 -1.31 0.16
N LEU A 199 -3.65 -1.65 -0.97
CA LEU A 199 -4.89 -1.05 -1.48
C LEU A 199 -6.10 -1.60 -0.75
#